data_48f28c9761d0f8d7d79b08bc215ebb8f
#
_entry.id   48f28c9761d0f8d7d79b08bc215ebb8f
#
_cell.length_a   1.000
_cell.length_b   1.000
_cell.length_c   1.000
_cell.angle_alpha   90.00
_cell.angle_beta   90.00
_cell.angle_gamma   90.00
#
_symmetry.space_group_name_H-M   'P 1'
#
loop_
_entity.id
_entity.type
_entity.pdbx_description
1 polymer ?
#
loop_
_entity_poly.entity_id
_entity_poly.type
_entity_poly.pdbx_seq_one_letter_code
_entity_poly.pdbx_strand_id
1 'polypeptide(L)'
;FQIGRNESKLPRTALVIVQSTNSDSPLRDTLTIVQSGIADFYRDKEVITVQQATEGNVDLVFMGDGFTIDDMATQNGYYETSLRKAVDYFFDVEPYRTYRNYFNVYIVCAVSNDRGISGSLDHKGETLDTKFSVAYTDVGNSSGMTVDAEPAFEYAEAAPIRDVTQTLIVMIANCPDYGGTTTSWSN
;
A
#
# COMPACT_ATOMS: atom_id res chain seq x y z
N PHE A 1 -22.93 -4.25 -17.28
CA PHE A 1 -21.72 -3.99 -18.08
C PHE A 1 -20.53 -4.06 -17.16
N GLN A 2 -19.63 -5.01 -17.38
CA GLN A 2 -18.46 -5.23 -16.54
C GLN A 2 -17.21 -5.07 -17.42
N ILE A 3 -16.26 -4.24 -16.98
CA ILE A 3 -14.99 -4.06 -17.68
C ILE A 3 -13.91 -4.82 -16.89
N GLY A 4 -13.27 -5.79 -17.52
CA GLY A 4 -12.11 -6.48 -16.95
C GLY A 4 -10.92 -5.52 -16.80
N ARG A 5 -10.01 -5.84 -15.86
CA ARG A 5 -8.79 -5.08 -15.62
C ARG A 5 -7.92 -4.98 -16.89
N ASN A 6 -7.27 -3.83 -17.11
CA ASN A 6 -6.27 -3.68 -18.16
C ASN A 6 -4.91 -4.15 -17.63
N GLU A 7 -4.48 -5.32 -18.08
CA GLU A 7 -3.18 -5.91 -17.70
C GLU A 7 -2.02 -5.50 -18.62
N SER A 8 -2.30 -4.67 -19.62
CA SER A 8 -1.25 -4.16 -20.51
C SER A 8 -0.52 -2.97 -19.88
N LYS A 9 0.71 -2.71 -20.31
CA LYS A 9 1.47 -1.53 -19.88
C LYS A 9 0.96 -0.22 -20.50
N LEU A 10 0.07 -0.31 -21.49
CA LEU A 10 -0.47 0.85 -22.20
C LEU A 10 -1.94 1.04 -21.83
N PRO A 11 -2.43 2.28 -21.77
CA PRO A 11 -3.85 2.54 -21.63
C PRO A 11 -4.62 1.93 -22.81
N ARG A 12 -5.85 1.53 -22.57
CA ARG A 12 -6.77 1.07 -23.62
C ARG A 12 -8.02 1.92 -23.64
N THR A 13 -8.55 2.09 -24.83
CA THR A 13 -9.79 2.84 -25.04
C THR A 13 -10.85 1.89 -25.60
N ALA A 14 -12.05 1.95 -25.07
CA ALA A 14 -13.22 1.28 -25.60
C ALA A 14 -14.30 2.30 -25.93
N LEU A 15 -15.02 2.05 -27.02
CA LEU A 15 -16.17 2.84 -27.43
C LEU A 15 -17.42 2.00 -27.18
N VAL A 16 -18.34 2.52 -26.41
CA VAL A 16 -19.68 1.95 -26.23
C VAL A 16 -20.66 2.78 -27.03
N ILE A 17 -21.24 2.15 -28.05
CA ILE A 17 -22.19 2.82 -28.91
C ILE A 17 -23.59 2.41 -28.46
N VAL A 18 -24.41 3.37 -28.09
CA VAL A 18 -25.81 3.20 -27.76
C VAL A 18 -26.61 3.70 -28.94
N GLN A 19 -27.46 2.85 -29.50
CA GLN A 19 -28.31 3.19 -30.64
C GLN A 19 -29.78 2.88 -30.32
N SER A 20 -30.66 3.80 -30.66
CA SER A 20 -32.10 3.60 -30.57
C SER A 20 -32.54 2.48 -31.51
N THR A 21 -33.45 1.64 -31.06
CA THR A 21 -34.12 0.62 -31.91
C THR A 21 -35.23 1.19 -32.77
N ASN A 22 -35.52 2.50 -32.65
CA ASN A 22 -36.54 3.15 -33.47
C ASN A 22 -35.98 3.45 -34.86
N SER A 23 -36.55 2.83 -35.90
CA SER A 23 -36.12 2.96 -37.30
C SER A 23 -36.36 4.36 -37.90
N ASP A 24 -37.35 5.09 -37.37
CA ASP A 24 -37.81 6.35 -37.98
C ASP A 24 -36.98 7.57 -37.49
N SER A 25 -36.22 7.40 -36.39
CA SER A 25 -35.33 8.43 -35.88
C SER A 25 -34.19 7.77 -35.09
N PRO A 26 -33.15 7.27 -35.75
CA PRO A 26 -32.05 6.58 -35.08
C PRO A 26 -31.22 7.58 -34.29
N LEU A 27 -31.42 7.62 -32.98
CA LEU A 27 -30.55 8.31 -32.06
C LEU A 27 -29.34 7.40 -31.78
N ARG A 28 -28.17 7.97 -31.91
CA ARG A 28 -26.88 7.28 -31.61
C ARG A 28 -26.05 8.14 -30.69
N ASP A 29 -25.56 7.54 -29.63
CA ASP A 29 -24.60 8.17 -28.71
C ASP A 29 -23.38 7.27 -28.52
N THR A 30 -22.24 7.87 -28.18
CA THR A 30 -20.98 7.15 -28.06
C THR A 30 -20.30 7.56 -26.74
N LEU A 31 -20.17 6.57 -25.84
CA LEU A 31 -19.39 6.71 -24.61
C LEU A 31 -17.95 6.22 -24.88
N THR A 32 -16.98 7.07 -24.63
CA THR A 32 -15.58 6.70 -24.65
C THR A 32 -15.13 6.33 -23.25
N ILE A 33 -14.63 5.10 -23.07
CA ILE A 33 -14.07 4.62 -21.83
C ILE A 33 -12.56 4.47 -22.02
N VAL A 34 -11.78 5.20 -21.22
CA VAL A 34 -10.32 5.06 -21.18
C VAL A 34 -9.96 4.34 -19.90
N GLN A 35 -9.21 3.25 -20.01
CA GLN A 35 -8.69 2.50 -18.87
C GLN A 35 -7.17 2.56 -18.90
N SER A 36 -6.58 3.06 -17.82
CA SER A 36 -5.13 3.14 -17.61
C SER A 36 -4.48 1.77 -17.71
N GLY A 37 -3.22 1.76 -18.12
CA GLY A 37 -2.42 0.54 -18.15
C GLY A 37 -1.84 0.20 -16.78
N ILE A 38 -1.39 -1.03 -16.62
CA ILE A 38 -0.76 -1.52 -15.38
C ILE A 38 0.53 -0.76 -15.03
N ALA A 39 1.14 -0.05 -16.01
CA ALA A 39 2.32 0.78 -15.77
C ALA A 39 2.03 2.02 -14.93
N ASP A 40 0.76 2.40 -14.80
CA ASP A 40 0.34 3.56 -14.01
C ASP A 40 0.12 3.21 -12.53
N PHE A 41 0.32 1.95 -12.16
CA PHE A 41 0.16 1.45 -10.78
C PHE A 41 1.36 0.60 -10.37
N TYR A 42 1.79 0.76 -9.13
CA TYR A 42 2.75 -0.15 -8.51
C TYR A 42 2.15 -1.55 -8.40
N ARG A 43 2.98 -2.55 -8.60
CA ARG A 43 2.60 -3.95 -8.43
C ARG A 43 2.80 -4.39 -6.99
N ASP A 44 2.08 -5.42 -6.62
CA ASP A 44 2.34 -6.13 -5.38
C ASP A 44 3.80 -6.61 -5.32
N LYS A 45 4.47 -6.40 -4.18
CA LYS A 45 5.92 -6.61 -3.95
C LYS A 45 6.87 -5.71 -4.78
N GLU A 46 6.37 -4.70 -5.48
CA GLU A 46 7.26 -3.73 -6.13
C GLU A 46 7.97 -2.88 -5.08
N VAL A 47 9.25 -2.61 -5.32
CA VAL A 47 10.11 -1.91 -4.36
C VAL A 47 10.41 -0.50 -4.83
N ILE A 48 10.17 0.47 -3.97
CA ILE A 48 10.55 1.87 -4.16
C ILE A 48 11.75 2.15 -3.27
N THR A 49 12.90 2.44 -3.87
CA THR A 49 14.07 2.91 -3.12
C THR A 49 13.89 4.38 -2.76
N VAL A 50 13.78 4.69 -1.48
CA VAL A 50 13.62 6.06 -0.99
C VAL A 50 14.97 6.70 -0.75
N GLN A 51 15.91 5.95 -0.14
CA GLN A 51 17.23 6.41 0.23
C GLN A 51 18.23 5.26 0.21
N GLN A 52 19.46 5.58 -0.17
CA GLN A 52 20.62 4.70 0.00
C GLN A 52 21.52 5.29 1.09
N ALA A 53 22.04 4.45 1.97
CA ALA A 53 22.99 4.85 2.98
C ALA A 53 24.27 5.41 2.34
N THR A 54 24.78 6.50 2.85
CA THR A 54 26.12 7.05 2.52
C THR A 54 27.14 6.71 3.57
N GLU A 55 26.69 6.39 4.76
CA GLU A 55 27.47 5.95 5.91
C GLU A 55 26.76 4.75 6.54
N GLY A 56 27.49 3.76 7.01
CA GLY A 56 26.85 2.59 7.63
C GLY A 56 26.05 1.72 6.65
N ASN A 57 25.11 0.95 7.16
CA ASN A 57 24.33 0.01 6.36
C ASN A 57 23.17 -0.61 7.18
N VAL A 58 22.25 0.20 7.65
CA VAL A 58 21.05 -0.24 8.38
C VAL A 58 19.88 -0.30 7.39
N ASP A 59 19.28 -1.48 7.24
CA ASP A 59 18.15 -1.65 6.34
C ASP A 59 16.83 -1.34 7.06
N LEU A 60 16.01 -0.50 6.46
CA LEU A 60 14.72 -0.05 6.95
C LEU A 60 13.67 -0.20 5.84
N VAL A 61 12.65 -1.01 6.10
CA VAL A 61 11.58 -1.30 5.16
C VAL A 61 10.26 -0.79 5.70
N PHE A 62 9.59 0.02 4.90
CA PHE A 62 8.22 0.48 5.13
C PHE A 62 7.25 -0.31 4.27
N MET A 63 6.14 -0.72 4.85
CA MET A 63 5.02 -1.37 4.16
C MET A 63 3.69 -0.84 4.69
N GLY A 64 2.65 -0.94 3.88
CA GLY A 64 1.31 -0.52 4.28
C GLY A 64 0.32 -1.68 4.24
N ASP A 65 -0.60 -1.74 5.21
CA ASP A 65 -1.72 -2.68 5.20
C ASP A 65 -3.06 -1.95 5.04
N GLY A 66 -4.01 -2.61 4.39
CA GLY A 66 -5.33 -2.04 4.10
C GLY A 66 -5.34 -1.03 2.95
N PHE A 67 -4.33 -1.05 2.09
CA PHE A 67 -4.31 -0.28 0.84
C PHE A 67 -4.67 -1.19 -0.34
N THR A 68 -5.60 -0.74 -1.16
CA THR A 68 -6.06 -1.50 -2.34
C THR A 68 -5.31 -1.07 -3.60
N ILE A 69 -5.58 -1.76 -4.71
CA ILE A 69 -4.98 -1.43 -6.00
C ILE A 69 -5.23 0.02 -6.44
N ASP A 70 -6.37 0.60 -6.05
CA ASP A 70 -6.71 1.99 -6.39
C ASP A 70 -5.79 3.01 -5.69
N ASP A 71 -5.16 2.62 -4.59
CA ASP A 71 -4.21 3.44 -3.84
C ASP A 71 -2.79 3.39 -4.43
N MET A 72 -2.51 2.42 -5.31
CA MET A 72 -1.18 2.11 -5.85
C MET A 72 -0.79 2.93 -7.09
N ALA A 73 -1.53 3.99 -7.42
CA ALA A 73 -1.15 4.83 -8.55
C ALA A 73 0.31 5.33 -8.41
N THR A 74 1.09 5.24 -9.48
CA THR A 74 2.43 5.81 -9.52
C THR A 74 2.37 7.34 -9.55
N GLN A 75 3.47 8.02 -9.21
CA GLN A 75 3.55 9.48 -9.25
C GLN A 75 2.55 10.17 -8.31
N ASN A 76 2.73 9.96 -7.01
CA ASN A 76 1.95 10.54 -5.92
C ASN A 76 0.59 9.87 -5.64
N GLY A 77 0.46 8.59 -5.92
CA GLY A 77 -0.65 7.78 -5.41
C GLY A 77 -0.74 7.80 -3.88
N TYR A 78 -1.90 7.44 -3.37
CA TYR A 78 -2.17 7.53 -1.92
C TYR A 78 -1.23 6.63 -1.11
N TYR A 79 -0.91 5.41 -1.60
CA TYR A 79 0.05 4.51 -0.97
C TYR A 79 1.43 5.16 -0.84
N GLU A 80 2.04 5.52 -1.97
CA GLU A 80 3.38 6.10 -1.98
C GLU A 80 3.47 7.37 -1.13
N THR A 81 2.49 8.26 -1.24
CA THR A 81 2.46 9.51 -0.48
C THR A 81 2.36 9.26 1.02
N SER A 82 1.52 8.31 1.45
CA SER A 82 1.36 7.95 2.86
C SER A 82 2.62 7.34 3.44
N LEU A 83 3.26 6.41 2.71
CA LEU A 83 4.48 5.76 3.16
C LEU A 83 5.68 6.72 3.20
N ARG A 84 5.84 7.60 2.20
CA ARG A 84 6.89 8.65 2.23
C ARG A 84 6.72 9.60 3.40
N LYS A 85 5.49 9.98 3.71
CA LYS A 85 5.18 10.80 4.90
C LYS A 85 5.56 10.08 6.20
N ALA A 86 5.32 8.78 6.28
CA ALA A 86 5.74 7.97 7.43
C ALA A 86 7.27 7.90 7.55
N VAL A 87 7.99 7.77 6.43
CA VAL A 87 9.46 7.86 6.40
C VAL A 87 9.95 9.20 6.94
N ASP A 88 9.34 10.30 6.50
CA ASP A 88 9.73 11.63 6.97
C ASP A 88 9.49 11.78 8.48
N TYR A 89 8.36 11.33 8.99
CA TYR A 89 8.07 11.35 10.44
C TYR A 89 9.05 10.48 11.24
N PHE A 90 9.45 9.33 10.72
CA PHE A 90 10.45 8.47 11.37
C PHE A 90 11.78 9.21 11.56
N PHE A 91 12.23 9.93 10.53
CA PHE A 91 13.46 10.69 10.58
C PHE A 91 13.35 12.09 11.21
N ASP A 92 12.17 12.51 11.59
CA ASP A 92 11.97 13.73 12.39
C ASP A 92 12.27 13.53 13.89
N VAL A 93 12.41 12.27 14.33
CA VAL A 93 12.65 11.91 15.73
C VAL A 93 14.12 11.55 15.96
N GLU A 94 14.70 12.02 17.07
CA GLU A 94 16.05 11.58 17.51
C GLU A 94 16.00 10.16 18.13
N PRO A 95 17.02 9.33 17.92
CA PRO A 95 18.30 9.61 17.25
C PRO A 95 18.28 9.42 15.72
N TYR A 96 17.17 8.99 15.12
CA TYR A 96 17.08 8.64 13.69
C TYR A 96 17.41 9.81 12.77
N ARG A 97 17.04 11.03 13.16
CA ARG A 97 17.39 12.26 12.44
C ARG A 97 18.89 12.41 12.28
N THR A 98 19.62 12.31 13.40
CA THR A 98 21.08 12.44 13.40
C THR A 98 21.76 11.35 12.58
N TYR A 99 21.25 10.12 12.62
CA TYR A 99 21.85 8.96 11.95
C TYR A 99 21.21 8.62 10.61
N ARG A 100 20.43 9.53 10.01
CA ARG A 100 19.69 9.27 8.75
C ARG A 100 20.60 8.71 7.65
N ASN A 101 21.85 9.18 7.53
CA ASN A 101 22.79 8.74 6.51
C ASN A 101 23.24 7.27 6.64
N TYR A 102 22.94 6.62 7.76
CA TYR A 102 23.27 5.21 7.98
C TYR A 102 22.21 4.24 7.44
N PHE A 103 21.06 4.74 6.99
CA PHE A 103 19.94 3.92 6.61
C PHE A 103 19.78 3.78 5.08
N ASN A 104 19.63 2.53 4.62
CA ASN A 104 18.95 2.22 3.36
C ASN A 104 17.45 2.19 3.64
N VAL A 105 16.67 2.92 2.88
CA VAL A 105 15.21 3.03 3.11
C VAL A 105 14.46 2.57 1.88
N TYR A 106 13.60 1.60 2.08
CA TYR A 106 12.77 1.00 1.04
C TYR A 106 11.29 1.08 1.42
N ILE A 107 10.44 1.23 0.42
CA ILE A 107 9.01 1.00 0.53
C ILE A 107 8.70 -0.23 -0.32
N VAL A 108 8.07 -1.25 0.27
CA VAL A 108 7.59 -2.42 -0.46
C VAL A 108 6.08 -2.30 -0.63
N CYS A 109 5.62 -2.32 -1.87
CA CYS A 109 4.21 -2.20 -2.19
C CYS A 109 3.45 -3.46 -1.80
N ALA A 110 2.37 -3.30 -1.05
CA ALA A 110 1.50 -4.39 -0.61
C ALA A 110 0.05 -4.06 -0.94
N VAL A 111 -0.58 -4.91 -1.75
CA VAL A 111 -1.95 -4.70 -2.22
C VAL A 111 -2.90 -5.59 -1.44
N SER A 112 -3.78 -4.97 -0.66
CA SER A 112 -4.86 -5.65 0.07
C SER A 112 -6.10 -5.79 -0.81
N ASN A 113 -6.94 -6.78 -0.49
CA ASN A 113 -8.25 -6.94 -1.15
C ASN A 113 -9.25 -5.91 -0.61
N ASP A 114 -9.24 -5.69 0.71
CA ASP A 114 -10.09 -4.72 1.39
C ASP A 114 -9.30 -3.49 1.81
N ARG A 115 -9.98 -2.33 1.81
CA ARG A 115 -9.46 -1.06 2.29
C ARG A 115 -9.74 -0.87 3.76
N GLY A 116 -8.74 -0.39 4.51
CA GLY A 116 -8.90 -0.14 5.96
C GLY A 116 -8.34 -1.27 6.80
N ILE A 117 -8.61 -1.22 8.09
CA ILE A 117 -8.04 -2.13 9.10
C ILE A 117 -9.16 -2.76 9.92
N SER A 118 -9.09 -4.09 10.11
CA SER A 118 -10.04 -4.84 10.93
C SER A 118 -10.16 -4.26 12.34
N GLY A 119 -11.40 -4.09 12.81
CA GLY A 119 -11.68 -3.60 14.15
C GLY A 119 -11.37 -2.12 14.39
N SER A 120 -11.07 -1.33 13.36
CA SER A 120 -10.99 0.13 13.45
C SER A 120 -12.36 0.75 13.78
N LEU A 121 -12.41 2.05 14.10
CA LEU A 121 -13.70 2.69 14.41
C LEU A 121 -14.67 2.64 13.24
N ASP A 122 -14.17 2.77 12.00
CA ASP A 122 -14.98 2.70 10.78
C ASP A 122 -15.36 1.24 10.42
N HIS A 123 -14.61 0.23 10.91
CA HIS A 123 -14.79 -1.18 10.63
C HIS A 123 -14.97 -2.00 11.92
N LYS A 124 -15.72 -1.45 12.88
CA LYS A 124 -15.94 -2.08 14.18
C LYS A 124 -16.69 -3.39 14.05
N GLY A 125 -16.03 -4.47 14.49
CA GLY A 125 -16.60 -5.82 14.43
C GLY A 125 -16.52 -6.47 13.06
N GLU A 126 -15.87 -5.83 12.09
CA GLU A 126 -15.60 -6.38 10.77
C GLU A 126 -14.22 -7.04 10.72
N THR A 127 -14.11 -8.07 9.91
CA THR A 127 -12.83 -8.68 9.53
C THR A 127 -12.59 -8.37 8.06
N LEU A 128 -11.50 -7.65 7.77
CA LEU A 128 -11.13 -7.24 6.42
C LEU A 128 -10.03 -8.17 5.89
N ASP A 129 -10.08 -8.46 4.59
CA ASP A 129 -9.07 -9.23 3.88
C ASP A 129 -7.91 -8.30 3.45
N THR A 130 -7.01 -8.06 4.39
CA THR A 130 -5.84 -7.22 4.20
C THR A 130 -4.56 -8.05 4.12
N LYS A 131 -3.52 -7.49 3.52
CA LYS A 131 -2.29 -8.22 3.17
C LYS A 131 -1.56 -8.83 4.37
N PHE A 132 -1.53 -8.11 5.49
CA PHE A 132 -0.80 -8.50 6.70
C PHE A 132 -1.72 -8.72 7.90
N SER A 133 -3.04 -8.78 7.66
CA SER A 133 -4.06 -8.99 8.69
C SER A 133 -3.91 -8.05 9.89
N VAL A 134 -3.48 -6.81 9.65
CA VAL A 134 -3.39 -5.82 10.72
C VAL A 134 -4.78 -5.56 11.29
N ALA A 135 -4.88 -5.67 12.60
CA ALA A 135 -6.16 -5.50 13.30
C ALA A 135 -5.98 -4.84 14.67
N TYR A 136 -6.97 -4.05 15.08
CA TYR A 136 -7.03 -3.57 16.45
C TYR A 136 -7.43 -4.70 17.40
N THR A 137 -6.75 -4.82 18.54
CA THR A 137 -7.08 -5.82 19.58
C THR A 137 -8.33 -5.47 20.35
N ASP A 138 -8.57 -4.18 20.60
CA ASP A 138 -9.76 -3.69 21.32
C ASP A 138 -9.92 -2.18 21.08
N VAL A 139 -10.50 -1.83 19.94
CA VAL A 139 -10.67 -0.43 19.53
C VAL A 139 -11.49 0.37 20.54
N GLY A 140 -11.01 1.54 20.89
CA GLY A 140 -11.62 2.43 21.89
C GLY A 140 -11.20 2.15 23.34
N ASN A 141 -10.63 0.96 23.65
CA ASN A 141 -10.08 0.62 24.95
C ASN A 141 -8.57 0.39 24.92
N SER A 142 -8.05 -0.02 23.76
CA SER A 142 -6.62 -0.24 23.54
C SER A 142 -6.20 0.33 22.19
N SER A 143 -5.00 0.90 22.13
CA SER A 143 -4.33 1.27 20.89
C SER A 143 -3.49 0.12 20.34
N GLY A 144 -3.51 -1.05 20.96
CA GLY A 144 -2.75 -2.22 20.54
C GLY A 144 -3.25 -2.76 19.20
N MET A 145 -2.32 -3.17 18.36
CA MET A 145 -2.59 -3.77 17.05
C MET A 145 -1.85 -5.10 16.94
N THR A 146 -2.41 -6.01 16.16
CA THR A 146 -1.76 -7.26 15.75
C THR A 146 -1.36 -7.18 14.28
N VAL A 147 -0.40 -8.01 13.89
CA VAL A 147 0.04 -8.16 12.51
C VAL A 147 0.47 -9.60 12.27
N ASP A 148 0.22 -10.13 11.10
CA ASP A 148 0.77 -11.40 10.68
C ASP A 148 2.22 -11.20 10.26
N ALA A 149 3.13 -11.80 11.01
CA ALA A 149 4.56 -11.59 10.83
C ALA A 149 5.13 -12.32 9.61
N GLU A 150 4.66 -13.52 9.33
CA GLU A 150 5.22 -14.34 8.26
C GLU A 150 5.12 -13.65 6.90
N PRO A 151 3.95 -13.18 6.44
CA PRO A 151 3.87 -12.40 5.20
C PRO A 151 4.63 -11.05 5.29
N ALA A 152 4.74 -10.42 6.46
CA ALA A 152 5.51 -9.20 6.60
C ALA A 152 7.01 -9.43 6.32
N PHE A 153 7.59 -10.51 6.81
CA PHE A 153 8.98 -10.89 6.49
C PHE A 153 9.16 -11.22 5.01
N GLU A 154 8.26 -12.04 4.45
CA GLU A 154 8.30 -12.39 3.03
C GLU A 154 8.27 -11.17 2.11
N TYR A 155 7.49 -10.15 2.48
CA TYR A 155 7.43 -8.89 1.71
C TYR A 155 8.68 -8.05 1.90
N ALA A 156 9.23 -7.98 3.11
CA ALA A 156 10.46 -7.24 3.36
C ALA A 156 11.64 -7.78 2.55
N GLU A 157 11.69 -9.09 2.33
CA GLU A 157 12.72 -9.76 1.51
C GLU A 157 12.66 -9.39 0.01
N ALA A 158 11.57 -8.78 -0.46
CA ALA A 158 11.52 -8.25 -1.82
C ALA A 158 12.46 -7.04 -1.99
N ALA A 159 12.76 -6.30 -0.92
CA ALA A 159 13.73 -5.21 -0.94
C ALA A 159 15.17 -5.75 -0.96
N PRO A 160 16.13 -5.02 -1.52
CA PRO A 160 17.54 -5.45 -1.57
C PRO A 160 18.22 -5.28 -0.21
N ILE A 161 17.65 -5.91 0.82
CA ILE A 161 18.17 -5.96 2.19
C ILE A 161 19.17 -7.11 2.34
N ARG A 162 20.03 -7.04 3.34
CA ARG A 162 21.06 -8.07 3.60
C ARG A 162 20.53 -9.24 4.39
N ASP A 163 19.71 -8.96 5.40
CA ASP A 163 19.19 -9.95 6.33
C ASP A 163 17.89 -9.42 6.93
N VAL A 164 16.78 -10.10 6.68
CA VAL A 164 15.48 -9.70 7.19
C VAL A 164 15.42 -9.68 8.72
N THR A 165 16.19 -10.56 9.38
CA THR A 165 16.23 -10.64 10.85
C THR A 165 16.97 -9.46 11.50
N GLN A 166 17.74 -8.71 10.71
CA GLN A 166 18.47 -7.51 11.12
C GLN A 166 17.84 -6.23 10.55
N THR A 167 16.73 -6.37 9.84
CA THR A 167 16.03 -5.27 9.18
C THR A 167 14.95 -4.71 10.10
N LEU A 168 14.90 -3.39 10.21
CA LEU A 168 13.77 -2.74 10.86
C LEU A 168 12.61 -2.64 9.89
N ILE A 169 11.47 -3.24 10.25
CA ILE A 169 10.23 -3.23 9.46
C ILE A 169 9.23 -2.30 10.14
N VAL A 170 8.71 -1.35 9.37
CA VAL A 170 7.66 -0.41 9.81
C VAL A 170 6.39 -0.66 9.01
N MET A 171 5.34 -1.09 9.69
CA MET A 171 4.02 -1.34 9.10
C MET A 171 3.11 -0.13 9.33
N ILE A 172 2.54 0.40 8.26
CA ILE A 172 1.60 1.53 8.28
C ILE A 172 0.19 1.01 8.03
N ALA A 173 -0.67 1.14 9.02
CA ALA A 173 -2.08 0.82 8.91
C ALA A 173 -2.83 1.92 8.14
N ASN A 174 -3.60 1.57 7.12
CA ASN A 174 -4.47 2.52 6.41
C ASN A 174 -5.72 2.84 7.23
N CYS A 175 -5.53 3.59 8.29
CA CYS A 175 -6.57 3.93 9.26
C CYS A 175 -6.28 5.30 9.88
N PRO A 176 -7.28 6.16 10.10
CA PRO A 176 -7.11 7.44 10.79
C PRO A 176 -7.02 7.29 12.30
N ASP A 177 -7.36 6.12 12.86
CA ASP A 177 -7.41 5.92 14.29
C ASP A 177 -6.00 5.85 14.89
N TYR A 178 -5.87 6.38 16.11
CA TYR A 178 -4.62 6.30 16.85
C TYR A 178 -4.38 4.87 17.34
N GLY A 179 -3.22 4.33 16.99
CA GLY A 179 -2.81 3.00 17.44
C GLY A 179 -1.38 2.68 17.02
N GLY A 180 -0.90 1.58 17.53
CA GLY A 180 0.40 1.04 17.18
C GLY A 180 0.89 0.03 18.21
N THR A 181 1.80 -0.80 17.77
CA THR A 181 2.51 -1.75 18.62
C THR A 181 3.94 -1.92 18.12
N THR A 182 4.82 -2.30 19.00
CA THR A 182 6.18 -2.73 18.62
C THR A 182 6.32 -4.19 19.02
N THR A 183 6.75 -5.02 18.08
CA THR A 183 6.97 -6.44 18.31
C THR A 183 8.41 -6.79 17.95
N SER A 184 9.07 -7.57 18.80
CA SER A 184 10.34 -8.20 18.48
C SER A 184 10.12 -9.69 18.21
N TRP A 185 10.66 -10.18 17.12
CA TRP A 185 10.63 -11.58 16.77
C TRP A 185 11.99 -12.18 17.13
N SER A 186 11.99 -13.19 17.98
CA SER A 186 13.17 -14.03 18.23
C SER A 186 12.90 -15.40 17.62
N ASN A 187 13.79 -15.87 16.78
CA ASN A 187 13.82 -17.26 16.35
C ASN A 187 14.18 -18.17 17.53
#